data_524dbd58fc5bd40b6848d43d03d8c3fe
#
_entry.id   524dbd58fc5bd40b6848d43d03d8c3fe
#
_cell.length_a   1.000
_cell.length_b   1.000
_cell.length_c   1.000
_cell.angle_alpha   90.00
_cell.angle_beta   90.00
_cell.angle_gamma   90.00
#
_symmetry.space_group_name_H-M   'P 1'
#
loop_
_entity.id
_entity.type
_entity.pdbx_description
1 polymer ?
#
loop_
_entity_poly.entity_id
_entity_poly.type
_entity_poly.pdbx_seq_one_letter_code
_entity_poly.pdbx_strand_id
1 'polypeptide(L)'
;NIVEFTTKANALNYDSMDALKKATDKPLIIINESMQFSAGVNLTYTMEFADKNDFKSIEKFIKYFQETCKHLKYSKHPVISAPSGLTLGGGFEVMVQSNFVASHTNIVVGLVETIVGLIPAGGGCKEMLARWLNTDEAKADPNYASLKVFDIIGYGKTATSPTEAEP
;
A
#
# COMPACT_ATOMS: atom_id res chain seq x y z
N ASN A 1 9.45 15.17 9.45
CA ASN A 1 9.74 15.05 8.02
C ASN A 1 8.45 14.98 7.21
N ILE A 2 8.49 15.47 5.98
CA ILE A 2 7.42 15.33 4.99
C ILE A 2 8.02 14.64 3.77
N VAL A 3 7.32 13.65 3.24
CA VAL A 3 7.65 12.99 1.96
C VAL A 3 6.51 13.18 1.00
N GLU A 4 6.84 13.65 -0.19
CA GLU A 4 5.96 13.78 -1.34
C GLU A 4 6.53 12.99 -2.50
N PHE A 5 5.68 12.23 -3.19
CA PHE A 5 6.07 11.50 -4.40
C PHE A 5 5.90 12.43 -5.61
N THR A 6 6.92 12.49 -6.47
CA THR A 6 6.95 13.38 -7.66
C THR A 6 7.13 12.61 -8.97
N THR A 7 6.99 11.30 -8.93
CA THR A 7 7.01 10.44 -10.11
C THR A 7 5.69 10.56 -10.89
N LYS A 8 5.67 10.11 -12.15
CA LYS A 8 4.42 10.04 -12.91
C LYS A 8 3.41 9.17 -12.16
N ALA A 9 2.19 9.71 -11.96
CA ALA A 9 1.13 9.08 -11.19
C ALA A 9 1.53 8.73 -9.73
N ASN A 10 2.56 9.37 -9.21
CA ASN A 10 3.17 9.08 -7.90
C ASN A 10 3.50 7.58 -7.71
N ALA A 11 3.86 6.92 -8.83
CA ALA A 11 4.23 5.51 -8.81
C ALA A 11 5.53 5.30 -8.01
N LEU A 12 5.53 4.27 -7.17
CA LEU A 12 6.64 3.95 -6.28
C LEU A 12 7.77 3.27 -7.04
N ASN A 13 8.98 3.74 -6.82
CA ASN A 13 10.23 3.20 -7.34
C ASN A 13 11.29 3.12 -6.22
N TYR A 14 12.51 2.75 -6.53
CA TYR A 14 13.60 2.69 -5.54
C TYR A 14 13.84 4.03 -4.84
N ASP A 15 13.79 5.15 -5.56
CA ASP A 15 14.03 6.49 -4.99
C ASP A 15 12.93 6.86 -4.00
N SER A 16 11.66 6.58 -4.33
CA SER A 16 10.51 6.78 -3.42
C SER A 16 10.66 5.96 -2.15
N MET A 17 11.08 4.69 -2.29
CA MET A 17 11.29 3.78 -1.17
C MET A 17 12.45 4.23 -0.29
N ASP A 18 13.54 4.72 -0.88
CA ASP A 18 14.67 5.29 -0.16
C ASP A 18 14.30 6.56 0.60
N ALA A 19 13.52 7.44 -0.03
CA ALA A 19 13.02 8.65 0.61
C ALA A 19 12.17 8.32 1.86
N LEU A 20 11.25 7.35 1.73
CA LEU A 20 10.44 6.87 2.85
C LEU A 20 11.32 6.34 3.99
N LYS A 21 12.26 5.44 3.69
CA LYS A 21 13.15 4.84 4.72
C LYS A 21 13.99 5.89 5.44
N LYS A 22 14.57 6.84 4.71
CA LYS A 22 15.39 7.92 5.29
C LYS A 22 14.56 8.87 6.14
N ALA A 23 13.32 9.12 5.77
CA ALA A 23 12.46 10.08 6.46
C ALA A 23 11.95 9.59 7.82
N THR A 24 12.06 8.30 8.12
CA THR A 24 11.61 7.73 9.41
C THR A 24 12.58 7.97 10.58
N ASP A 25 13.69 8.66 10.37
CA ASP A 25 14.58 9.11 11.45
C ASP A 25 13.92 10.14 12.40
N LYS A 26 12.79 10.71 12.00
CA LYS A 26 11.92 11.64 12.72
C LYS A 26 10.44 11.33 12.44
N PRO A 27 9.50 11.96 13.18
CA PRO A 27 8.09 11.88 12.79
C PRO A 27 7.89 12.21 11.31
N LEU A 28 7.12 11.36 10.61
CA LEU A 28 6.95 11.39 9.16
C LEU A 28 5.50 11.65 8.78
N ILE A 29 5.27 12.57 7.85
CA ILE A 29 4.02 12.73 7.13
C ILE A 29 4.27 12.37 5.66
N ILE A 30 3.44 11.49 5.11
CA ILE A 30 3.42 11.14 3.69
C ILE A 30 2.18 11.80 3.08
N ILE A 31 2.40 12.76 2.19
CA ILE A 31 1.32 13.55 1.56
C ILE A 31 1.72 13.90 0.14
N ASN A 32 0.76 14.10 -0.73
CA ASN A 32 1.00 14.56 -2.10
C ASN A 32 0.04 15.70 -2.45
N GLU A 33 0.59 16.79 -2.99
CA GLU A 33 -0.17 17.94 -3.52
C GLU A 33 -0.72 17.65 -4.94
N SER A 34 -1.06 16.42 -5.24
CA SER A 34 -1.59 16.02 -6.54
C SER A 34 -2.97 15.40 -6.43
N MET A 35 -3.62 15.16 -7.56
CA MET A 35 -4.94 14.51 -7.62
C MET A 35 -4.93 13.05 -7.15
N GLN A 36 -3.78 12.51 -6.77
CA GLN A 36 -3.63 11.13 -6.33
C GLN A 36 -2.48 10.98 -5.32
N PHE A 37 -2.69 10.11 -4.35
CA PHE A 37 -1.65 9.75 -3.38
C PHE A 37 -0.58 8.88 -4.05
N SER A 38 -0.98 7.76 -4.63
CA SER A 38 -0.11 6.90 -5.43
C SER A 38 -0.92 5.87 -6.22
N ALA A 39 -0.59 5.69 -7.49
CA ALA A 39 -1.15 4.63 -8.33
C ALA A 39 -0.51 3.25 -8.08
N GLY A 40 0.38 3.12 -7.10
CA GLY A 40 1.06 1.88 -6.74
C GLY A 40 2.50 1.81 -7.22
N VAL A 41 3.04 0.60 -7.25
CA VAL A 41 4.43 0.35 -7.67
C VAL A 41 4.59 0.57 -9.18
N ASN A 42 5.72 1.12 -9.59
CA ASN A 42 6.03 1.30 -11.01
C ASN A 42 6.27 -0.06 -11.69
N LEU A 43 5.27 -0.55 -12.39
CA LEU A 43 5.31 -1.85 -13.07
C LEU A 43 6.27 -1.89 -14.26
N THR A 44 6.73 -0.75 -14.79
CA THR A 44 7.70 -0.72 -15.90
C THR A 44 8.97 -1.48 -15.56
N TYR A 45 9.49 -1.30 -14.34
CA TYR A 45 10.67 -2.06 -13.88
C TYR A 45 10.43 -3.56 -13.87
N THR A 46 9.29 -3.98 -13.37
CA THR A 46 8.94 -5.40 -13.27
C THR A 46 8.79 -6.02 -14.68
N MET A 47 8.16 -5.29 -15.60
CA MET A 47 8.02 -5.74 -17.00
C MET A 47 9.36 -5.84 -17.71
N GLU A 48 10.23 -4.83 -17.58
CA GLU A 48 11.57 -4.86 -18.20
C GLU A 48 12.43 -6.03 -17.70
N PHE A 49 12.31 -6.39 -16.43
CA PHE A 49 12.99 -7.55 -15.88
C PHE A 49 12.37 -8.85 -16.36
N ALA A 50 11.02 -8.92 -16.41
CA ALA A 50 10.31 -10.11 -16.89
C ALA A 50 10.65 -10.41 -18.37
N ASP A 51 10.68 -9.39 -19.24
CA ASP A 51 11.04 -9.53 -20.65
C ASP A 51 12.46 -10.09 -20.85
N LYS A 52 13.34 -9.82 -19.89
CA LYS A 52 14.72 -10.34 -19.86
C LYS A 52 14.86 -11.67 -19.11
N ASN A 53 13.76 -12.23 -18.60
CA ASN A 53 13.76 -13.39 -17.69
C ASN A 53 14.62 -13.18 -16.43
N ASP A 54 14.80 -11.93 -15.98
CA ASP A 54 15.57 -11.59 -14.78
C ASP A 54 14.69 -11.59 -13.53
N PHE A 55 14.21 -12.76 -13.14
CA PHE A 55 13.38 -12.95 -11.96
C PHE A 55 14.11 -12.62 -10.64
N LYS A 56 15.45 -12.66 -10.63
CA LYS A 56 16.23 -12.27 -9.44
C LYS A 56 16.12 -10.77 -9.17
N SER A 57 16.12 -9.93 -10.20
CA SER A 57 15.90 -8.49 -10.04
C SER A 57 14.48 -8.17 -9.61
N ILE A 58 13.47 -8.91 -10.10
CA ILE A 58 12.09 -8.80 -9.63
C ILE A 58 12.02 -9.14 -8.13
N GLU A 59 12.58 -10.28 -7.72
CA GLU A 59 12.62 -10.69 -6.31
C GLU A 59 13.30 -9.63 -5.43
N LYS A 60 14.43 -9.08 -5.87
CA LYS A 60 15.15 -8.03 -5.16
C LYS A 60 14.30 -6.76 -5.00
N PHE A 61 13.59 -6.36 -6.04
CA PHE A 61 12.70 -5.19 -6.02
C PHE A 61 11.54 -5.40 -5.04
N ILE A 62 10.87 -6.57 -5.09
CA ILE A 62 9.79 -6.93 -4.18
C ILE A 62 10.27 -6.95 -2.72
N LYS A 63 11.41 -7.58 -2.45
CA LYS A 63 12.01 -7.60 -1.10
C LYS A 63 12.29 -6.20 -0.58
N TYR A 64 12.83 -5.34 -1.44
CA TYR A 64 13.13 -3.96 -1.07
C TYR A 64 11.85 -3.19 -0.70
N PHE A 65 10.77 -3.38 -1.45
CA PHE A 65 9.47 -2.79 -1.15
C PHE A 65 8.90 -3.34 0.16
N GLN A 66 8.93 -4.66 0.36
CA GLN A 66 8.50 -5.28 1.63
C GLN A 66 9.27 -4.74 2.83
N GLU A 67 10.60 -4.60 2.70
CA GLU A 67 11.44 -4.02 3.75
C GLU A 67 11.08 -2.57 4.02
N THR A 68 10.76 -1.78 2.99
CA THR A 68 10.31 -0.40 3.13
C THR A 68 9.00 -0.33 3.90
N CYS A 69 8.01 -1.11 3.52
CA CYS A 69 6.74 -1.22 4.23
C CYS A 69 6.93 -1.63 5.70
N LYS A 70 7.75 -2.64 5.92
CA LYS A 70 8.10 -3.09 7.28
C LYS A 70 8.81 -1.99 8.09
N HIS A 71 9.69 -1.23 7.44
CA HIS A 71 10.41 -0.12 8.08
C HIS A 71 9.46 1.01 8.52
N LEU A 72 8.46 1.34 7.69
CA LEU A 72 7.40 2.30 8.07
C LEU A 72 6.60 1.79 9.28
N LYS A 73 6.12 0.54 9.22
CA LYS A 73 5.28 -0.04 10.27
C LYS A 73 5.96 -0.09 11.63
N TYR A 74 7.25 -0.40 11.66
CA TYR A 74 8.03 -0.53 12.89
C TYR A 74 8.95 0.65 13.16
N SER A 75 8.65 1.80 12.55
CA SER A 75 9.37 3.04 12.81
C SER A 75 9.31 3.40 14.31
N LYS A 76 10.43 3.94 14.83
CA LYS A 76 10.49 4.46 16.20
C LYS A 76 9.69 5.76 16.36
N HIS A 77 9.41 6.44 15.27
CA HIS A 77 8.69 7.71 15.26
C HIS A 77 7.34 7.52 14.55
N PRO A 78 6.33 8.32 14.91
CA PRO A 78 5.04 8.25 14.25
C PRO A 78 5.12 8.47 12.75
N VAL A 79 4.40 7.65 12.01
CA VAL A 79 4.20 7.79 10.56
C VAL A 79 2.73 8.07 10.31
N ILE A 80 2.44 9.13 9.58
CA ILE A 80 1.09 9.56 9.20
C ILE A 80 1.01 9.58 7.69
N SER A 81 -0.01 8.95 7.12
CA SER A 81 -0.34 9.12 5.70
C SER A 81 -1.55 10.03 5.55
N ALA A 82 -1.47 10.98 4.63
CA ALA A 82 -2.55 11.89 4.28
C ALA A 82 -2.98 11.68 2.81
N PRO A 83 -3.67 10.55 2.51
CA PRO A 83 -4.02 10.21 1.14
C PRO A 83 -5.19 11.05 0.61
N SER A 84 -5.13 11.36 -0.71
CA SER A 84 -6.19 11.96 -1.50
C SER A 84 -6.25 11.32 -2.88
N GLY A 85 -7.43 11.25 -3.50
CA GLY A 85 -7.63 10.64 -4.81
C GLY A 85 -7.19 9.17 -4.86
N LEU A 86 -6.53 8.76 -5.94
CA LEU A 86 -6.12 7.36 -6.12
C LEU A 86 -5.02 6.94 -5.12
N THR A 87 -5.30 5.90 -4.37
CA THR A 87 -4.41 5.27 -3.37
C THR A 87 -4.48 3.76 -3.57
N LEU A 88 -3.82 3.28 -4.62
CA LEU A 88 -4.01 1.93 -5.14
C LEU A 88 -2.76 1.06 -5.01
N GLY A 89 -2.97 -0.25 -4.87
CA GLY A 89 -1.90 -1.24 -4.86
C GLY A 89 -0.80 -0.91 -3.87
N GLY A 90 0.45 -0.80 -4.32
CA GLY A 90 1.58 -0.42 -3.46
C GLY A 90 1.41 0.91 -2.73
N GLY A 91 0.64 1.86 -3.27
CA GLY A 91 0.26 3.10 -2.58
C GLY A 91 -0.62 2.83 -1.35
N PHE A 92 -1.60 1.94 -1.51
CA PHE A 92 -2.39 1.43 -0.38
C PHE A 92 -1.49 0.70 0.63
N GLU A 93 -0.59 -0.14 0.15
CA GLU A 93 0.33 -0.88 1.02
C GLU A 93 1.22 0.03 1.87
N VAL A 94 1.71 1.15 1.32
CA VAL A 94 2.42 2.20 2.09
C VAL A 94 1.50 2.85 3.11
N MET A 95 0.29 3.26 2.70
CA MET A 95 -0.68 3.93 3.57
C MET A 95 -1.02 3.09 4.81
N VAL A 96 -1.29 1.80 4.65
CA VAL A 96 -1.70 0.92 5.76
C VAL A 96 -0.58 0.57 6.74
N GLN A 97 0.67 0.92 6.45
CA GLN A 97 1.77 0.80 7.40
C GLN A 97 1.86 2.00 8.36
N SER A 98 1.11 3.05 8.12
CA SER A 98 1.11 4.25 8.98
C SER A 98 0.42 4.00 10.31
N ASN A 99 0.88 4.71 11.35
CA ASN A 99 0.22 4.70 12.66
C ASN A 99 -1.14 5.39 12.64
N PHE A 100 -1.28 6.38 11.74
CA PHE A 100 -2.52 7.12 11.54
C PHE A 100 -2.69 7.50 10.07
N VAL A 101 -3.95 7.46 9.61
CA VAL A 101 -4.33 7.87 8.24
C VAL A 101 -5.30 9.05 8.34
N ALA A 102 -4.86 10.21 7.84
CA ALA A 102 -5.67 11.42 7.72
C ALA A 102 -6.21 11.51 6.28
N SER A 103 -7.21 10.71 5.97
CA SER A 103 -7.73 10.59 4.61
C SER A 103 -8.57 11.79 4.19
N HIS A 104 -8.37 12.26 2.97
CA HIS A 104 -9.31 13.16 2.31
C HIS A 104 -10.62 12.42 1.98
N THR A 105 -11.73 13.13 1.92
CA THR A 105 -13.04 12.55 1.57
C THR A 105 -13.09 12.04 0.13
N ASN A 106 -12.36 12.68 -0.78
CA ASN A 106 -12.21 12.24 -2.16
C ASN A 106 -11.04 11.27 -2.28
N ILE A 107 -11.29 10.00 -2.06
CA ILE A 107 -10.30 8.92 -2.14
C ILE A 107 -10.88 7.74 -2.92
N VAL A 108 -10.03 7.06 -3.68
CA VAL A 108 -10.29 5.72 -4.23
C VAL A 108 -9.17 4.82 -3.76
N VAL A 109 -9.47 3.86 -2.91
CA VAL A 109 -8.48 3.11 -2.18
C VAL A 109 -8.71 1.60 -2.29
N GLY A 110 -7.64 0.84 -2.49
CA GLY A 110 -7.71 -0.62 -2.52
C GLY A 110 -6.49 -1.32 -3.11
N LEU A 111 -6.52 -2.64 -2.98
CA LEU A 111 -5.52 -3.55 -3.54
C LEU A 111 -6.07 -4.10 -4.86
N VAL A 112 -5.54 -3.60 -5.97
CA VAL A 112 -6.07 -3.84 -7.33
C VAL A 112 -5.13 -4.69 -8.19
N GLU A 113 -4.11 -5.27 -7.59
CA GLU A 113 -3.06 -6.03 -8.29
C GLU A 113 -3.61 -7.19 -9.10
N THR A 114 -4.66 -7.85 -8.62
CA THR A 114 -5.30 -8.99 -9.31
C THR A 114 -5.93 -8.62 -10.65
N ILE A 115 -6.33 -7.36 -10.83
CA ILE A 115 -6.87 -6.86 -12.12
C ILE A 115 -5.81 -6.91 -13.22
N VAL A 116 -4.53 -6.81 -12.85
CA VAL A 116 -3.39 -6.87 -13.77
C VAL A 116 -2.61 -8.20 -13.66
N GLY A 117 -3.19 -9.22 -13.04
CA GLY A 117 -2.60 -10.55 -12.93
C GLY A 117 -1.49 -10.69 -11.89
N LEU A 118 -1.44 -9.79 -10.91
CA LEU A 118 -0.47 -9.79 -9.82
C LEU A 118 -1.16 -10.04 -8.47
N ILE A 119 -0.35 -10.17 -7.40
CA ILE A 119 -0.80 -10.27 -6.02
C ILE A 119 -0.13 -9.16 -5.21
N PRO A 120 -0.85 -8.53 -4.24
CA PRO A 120 -0.24 -7.54 -3.35
C PRO A 120 0.97 -8.11 -2.63
N ALA A 121 2.13 -7.46 -2.78
CA ALA A 121 3.41 -8.01 -2.33
C ALA A 121 4.10 -7.19 -1.22
N GLY A 122 3.67 -5.95 -0.95
CA GLY A 122 4.26 -5.09 0.08
C GLY A 122 3.71 -5.32 1.51
N GLY A 123 2.77 -6.26 1.66
CA GLY A 123 2.17 -6.61 2.95
C GLY A 123 0.67 -6.30 3.06
N GLY A 124 0.04 -5.83 1.97
CA GLY A 124 -1.38 -5.48 1.94
C GLY A 124 -2.30 -6.63 2.35
N CYS A 125 -2.07 -7.84 1.83
CA CYS A 125 -2.85 -9.03 2.21
C CYS A 125 -2.83 -9.25 3.73
N LYS A 126 -1.65 -9.19 4.34
CA LYS A 126 -1.47 -9.37 5.78
C LYS A 126 -2.17 -8.27 6.59
N GLU A 127 -2.01 -7.01 6.18
CA GLU A 127 -2.61 -5.88 6.89
C GLU A 127 -4.13 -5.89 6.80
N MET A 128 -4.69 -6.23 5.65
CA MET A 128 -6.13 -6.41 5.48
C MET A 128 -6.64 -7.54 6.36
N LEU A 129 -6.00 -8.71 6.33
CA LEU A 129 -6.41 -9.84 7.16
C LEU A 129 -6.36 -9.49 8.65
N ALA A 130 -5.30 -8.80 9.10
CA ALA A 130 -5.16 -8.42 10.51
C ALA A 130 -6.28 -7.46 10.97
N ARG A 131 -6.74 -6.54 10.10
CA ARG A 131 -7.85 -5.63 10.40
C ARG A 131 -9.18 -6.37 10.46
N TRP A 132 -9.49 -7.17 9.46
CA TRP A 132 -10.73 -7.94 9.41
C TRP A 132 -10.86 -8.98 10.52
N LEU A 133 -9.74 -9.55 11.01
CA LEU A 133 -9.74 -10.45 12.16
C LEU A 133 -10.17 -9.76 13.49
N ASN A 134 -10.09 -8.44 13.56
CA ASN A 134 -10.48 -7.68 14.75
C ASN A 134 -11.96 -7.26 14.74
N THR A 135 -12.73 -7.59 13.72
CA THR A 135 -14.17 -7.28 13.65
C THR A 135 -15.00 -8.26 14.48
N ASP A 136 -16.21 -7.86 14.85
CA ASP A 136 -17.09 -8.72 15.64
C ASP A 136 -17.61 -9.90 14.83
N GLU A 137 -17.79 -9.74 13.52
CA GLU A 137 -18.15 -10.82 12.60
C GLU A 137 -17.08 -11.92 12.56
N ALA A 138 -15.80 -11.53 12.53
CA ALA A 138 -14.70 -12.50 12.54
C ALA A 138 -14.55 -13.23 13.88
N LYS A 139 -14.95 -12.61 14.99
CA LYS A 139 -15.02 -13.27 16.29
C LYS A 139 -16.13 -14.31 16.35
N ALA A 140 -17.24 -14.08 15.63
CA ALA A 140 -18.37 -15.00 15.53
C ALA A 140 -18.13 -16.15 14.52
N ASP A 141 -17.42 -15.88 13.42
CA ASP A 141 -17.10 -16.87 12.38
C ASP A 141 -15.58 -16.84 12.06
N PRO A 142 -14.82 -17.90 12.39
CA PRO A 142 -13.38 -17.98 12.14
C PRO A 142 -12.98 -17.83 10.67
N ASN A 143 -13.88 -18.09 9.72
CA ASN A 143 -13.59 -18.00 8.28
C ASN A 143 -13.95 -16.61 7.70
N TYR A 144 -14.72 -15.79 8.43
CA TYR A 144 -15.24 -14.54 7.91
C TYR A 144 -14.15 -13.62 7.36
N ALA A 145 -13.10 -13.36 8.16
CA ALA A 145 -12.02 -12.45 7.77
C ALA A 145 -11.28 -12.91 6.52
N SER A 146 -10.96 -14.21 6.40
CA SER A 146 -10.26 -14.73 5.24
C SER A 146 -11.11 -14.70 3.97
N LEU A 147 -12.39 -15.04 4.06
CA LEU A 147 -13.32 -14.96 2.94
C LEU A 147 -13.55 -13.52 2.50
N LYS A 148 -13.69 -12.61 3.45
CA LYS A 148 -13.87 -11.17 3.17
C LYS A 148 -12.64 -10.56 2.49
N VAL A 149 -11.45 -10.85 3.00
CA VAL A 149 -10.20 -10.36 2.40
C VAL A 149 -9.97 -10.97 1.02
N PHE A 150 -10.28 -12.26 0.84
CA PHE A 150 -10.23 -12.90 -0.48
C PHE A 150 -11.20 -12.22 -1.46
N ASP A 151 -12.44 -11.93 -1.04
CA ASP A 151 -13.43 -11.25 -1.87
C ASP A 151 -12.97 -9.84 -2.28
N ILE A 152 -12.39 -9.07 -1.35
CA ILE A 152 -11.91 -7.72 -1.64
C ILE A 152 -10.70 -7.76 -2.57
N ILE A 153 -9.67 -8.51 -2.22
CA ILE A 153 -8.39 -8.54 -2.97
C ILE A 153 -8.54 -9.34 -4.27
N GLY A 154 -9.21 -10.49 -4.22
CA GLY A 154 -9.36 -11.38 -5.35
C GLY A 154 -10.12 -10.74 -6.53
N TYR A 155 -11.07 -9.87 -6.24
CA TYR A 155 -11.81 -9.12 -7.24
C TYR A 155 -11.33 -7.67 -7.43
N GLY A 156 -10.24 -7.27 -6.78
CA GLY A 156 -9.68 -5.93 -6.90
C GLY A 156 -10.65 -4.82 -6.52
N LYS A 157 -11.49 -5.05 -5.49
CA LYS A 157 -12.49 -4.09 -5.04
C LYS A 157 -11.83 -2.86 -4.42
N THR A 158 -12.40 -1.70 -4.70
CA THR A 158 -11.96 -0.42 -4.15
C THR A 158 -13.07 0.23 -3.34
N ALA A 159 -12.69 0.99 -2.33
CA ALA A 159 -13.59 1.91 -1.63
C ALA A 159 -13.44 3.32 -2.21
N THR A 160 -14.54 4.08 -2.22
CA THR A 160 -14.60 5.44 -2.79
C THR A 160 -14.74 6.52 -1.73
N SER A 161 -14.72 6.14 -0.46
CA SER A 161 -14.72 7.04 0.69
C SER A 161 -13.96 6.43 1.86
N PRO A 162 -13.50 7.24 2.83
CA PRO A 162 -12.88 6.72 4.06
C PRO A 162 -13.79 5.77 4.83
N THR A 163 -15.08 6.10 4.95
CA THR A 163 -16.07 5.27 5.68
C THR A 163 -16.30 3.92 5.02
N GLU A 164 -16.29 3.86 3.69
CA GLU A 164 -16.42 2.58 2.95
C GLU A 164 -15.16 1.72 3.08
N ALA A 165 -13.99 2.35 3.34
CA ALA A 165 -12.71 1.67 3.47
C ALA A 165 -12.47 1.04 4.84
N GLU A 166 -13.29 1.35 5.82
CA GLU A 166 -13.19 0.77 7.17
C GLU A 166 -13.69 -0.69 7.15
N PRO A 167 -12.98 -1.61 7.85
CA PRO A 167 -13.49 -2.96 8.08
C PRO A 167 -14.63 -2.96 9.10
#